data_b08952cbd6f4c6f08ee541fcbc235f57
#
_entry.id   b08952cbd6f4c6f08ee541fcbc235f57
#
_cell.length_a   1.000
_cell.length_b   1.000
_cell.length_c   1.000
_cell.angle_alpha   90.00
_cell.angle_beta   90.00
_cell.angle_gamma   90.00
#
_symmetry.space_group_name_H-M   'P 1'
#
loop_
_entity.id
_entity.type
_entity.pdbx_description
1 polymer ?
#
loop_
_entity_poly.entity_id
_entity_poly.type
_entity_poly.pdbx_seq_one_letter_code
_entity_poly.pdbx_strand_id
1 'polypeptide(L)'
;PLVIMTPKSLLRNKLAVSSLKDFTNGSSFHRILKDDAETSSDFKLTEDSKIKKVVICSGKIYYELFMERNKRNLKEVYLLRLEQLYPFPSQSMIKELSRFENAKITWCQEEPRNQGGWFFVEPILEMILGHISHSSGRADYAGRQSAASPATGLAKQHIEQQGKLIDQALEV
;
A
#
# COMPACT_ATOMS: atom_id res chain seq x y z
N PRO A 1 15.25 -24.54 -11.74
CA PRO A 1 15.72 -23.38 -11.01
C PRO A 1 14.56 -22.43 -10.69
N LEU A 2 14.64 -21.72 -9.56
CA LEU A 2 13.71 -20.67 -9.17
C LEU A 2 14.33 -19.31 -9.54
N VAL A 3 13.60 -18.50 -10.33
CA VAL A 3 14.00 -17.13 -10.68
C VAL A 3 13.00 -16.15 -10.10
N ILE A 4 13.50 -15.23 -9.26
CA ILE A 4 12.66 -14.21 -8.62
C ILE A 4 13.11 -12.83 -9.10
N MET A 5 12.19 -12.08 -9.73
CA MET A 5 12.41 -10.70 -10.14
C MET A 5 12.18 -9.77 -8.96
N THR A 6 13.22 -9.08 -8.52
CA THR A 6 13.16 -8.18 -7.36
C THR A 6 13.64 -6.78 -7.70
N PRO A 7 13.12 -5.72 -7.03
CA PRO A 7 13.63 -4.37 -7.19
C PRO A 7 15.07 -4.27 -6.66
N LYS A 8 16.02 -3.86 -7.51
CA LYS A 8 17.43 -3.70 -7.13
C LYS A 8 17.62 -2.75 -5.94
N SER A 9 16.79 -1.71 -5.84
CA SER A 9 16.83 -0.72 -4.75
C SER A 9 16.55 -1.32 -3.37
N LEU A 10 15.86 -2.47 -3.29
CA LEU A 10 15.55 -3.13 -2.01
C LEU A 10 16.62 -4.08 -1.51
N LEU A 11 17.57 -4.50 -2.35
CA LEU A 11 18.58 -5.51 -1.98
C LEU A 11 19.43 -5.12 -0.74
N ARG A 12 19.58 -3.83 -0.47
CA ARG A 12 20.32 -3.31 0.70
C ARG A 12 19.51 -2.28 1.49
N ASN A 13 18.20 -2.28 1.31
CA ASN A 13 17.33 -1.37 2.03
C ASN A 13 17.16 -1.86 3.48
N LYS A 14 17.54 -1.03 4.45
CA LYS A 14 17.46 -1.35 5.88
C LYS A 14 16.04 -1.55 6.38
N LEU A 15 15.03 -1.06 5.66
CA LEU A 15 13.62 -1.27 5.99
C LEU A 15 13.06 -2.57 5.40
N ALA A 16 13.68 -3.13 4.35
CA ALA A 16 13.26 -4.37 3.71
C ALA A 16 13.91 -5.59 4.40
N VAL A 17 13.63 -5.73 5.68
CA VAL A 17 14.15 -6.81 6.54
C VAL A 17 12.99 -7.52 7.24
N SER A 18 13.18 -8.79 7.58
CA SER A 18 12.22 -9.60 8.32
C SER A 18 12.91 -10.24 9.53
N SER A 19 12.12 -10.50 10.57
CA SER A 19 12.61 -11.26 11.72
C SER A 19 12.90 -12.71 11.34
N LEU A 20 13.92 -13.32 11.93
CA LEU A 20 14.19 -14.75 11.76
C LEU A 20 12.99 -15.63 12.16
N LYS A 21 12.13 -15.15 13.06
CA LYS A 21 10.89 -15.83 13.45
C LYS A 21 9.92 -16.00 12.29
N ASP A 22 9.95 -15.10 11.32
CA ASP A 22 9.08 -15.15 10.14
C ASP A 22 9.44 -16.29 9.18
N PHE A 23 10.60 -16.94 9.41
CA PHE A 23 11.11 -18.07 8.62
C PHE A 23 11.15 -19.39 9.41
N THR A 24 10.57 -19.42 10.62
CA THR A 24 10.57 -20.63 11.48
C THR A 24 9.23 -21.36 11.43
N ASN A 25 9.17 -22.54 12.07
CA ASN A 25 7.94 -23.32 12.18
C ASN A 25 6.80 -22.51 12.79
N GLY A 26 5.63 -22.58 12.18
CA GLY A 26 4.44 -21.82 12.60
C GLY A 26 4.26 -20.50 11.85
N SER A 27 5.23 -20.08 11.03
CA SER A 27 5.03 -18.98 10.10
C SER A 27 4.28 -19.43 8.85
N SER A 28 3.60 -18.49 8.20
CA SER A 28 2.90 -18.71 6.93
C SER A 28 2.98 -17.48 6.06
N PHE A 29 2.68 -17.64 4.77
CA PHE A 29 2.59 -16.50 3.86
C PHE A 29 1.46 -15.55 4.25
N HIS A 30 1.81 -14.29 4.49
CA HIS A 30 0.85 -13.23 4.79
C HIS A 30 0.34 -12.59 3.51
N ARG A 31 -0.95 -12.75 3.22
CA ARG A 31 -1.60 -12.21 2.01
C ARG A 31 -1.78 -10.70 2.06
N ILE A 32 -1.88 -10.17 3.28
CA ILE A 32 -1.92 -8.75 3.61
C ILE A 32 -0.93 -8.52 4.74
N LEU A 33 -0.15 -7.46 4.66
CA LEU A 33 0.73 -7.01 5.73
C LEU A 33 0.22 -5.69 6.28
N LYS A 34 0.05 -5.66 7.59
CA LYS A 34 -0.35 -4.47 8.35
C LYS A 34 0.75 -3.42 8.33
N ASP A 35 0.39 -2.23 8.78
CA ASP A 35 1.36 -1.14 8.94
C ASP A 35 2.41 -1.50 10.00
N ASP A 36 3.68 -1.39 9.63
CA ASP A 36 4.79 -1.65 10.55
C ASP A 36 4.78 -0.71 11.78
N ALA A 37 4.07 0.42 11.69
CA ALA A 37 3.87 1.32 12.82
C ALA A 37 3.01 0.73 13.95
N GLU A 38 2.23 -0.32 13.71
CA GLU A 38 1.51 -1.02 14.80
C GLU A 38 2.47 -1.66 15.81
N THR A 39 3.66 -2.07 15.38
CA THR A 39 4.66 -2.73 16.22
C THR A 39 5.89 -1.88 16.49
N SER A 40 6.01 -0.73 15.85
CA SER A 40 7.15 0.17 15.99
C SER A 40 7.13 0.92 17.32
N SER A 41 8.32 1.12 17.92
CA SER A 41 8.52 2.03 19.04
C SER A 41 8.69 3.49 18.59
N ASP A 42 9.17 3.69 17.36
CA ASP A 42 9.69 4.98 16.88
C ASP A 42 8.61 5.86 16.25
N PHE A 43 7.56 5.24 15.72
CA PHE A 43 6.42 5.95 15.14
C PHE A 43 5.12 5.29 15.57
N LYS A 44 4.20 6.07 16.11
CA LYS A 44 2.90 5.58 16.55
C LYS A 44 1.78 6.27 15.76
N LEU A 45 0.90 5.46 15.22
CA LEU A 45 -0.35 5.92 14.62
C LEU A 45 -1.30 6.45 15.71
N THR A 46 -2.28 7.21 15.31
CA THR A 46 -3.44 7.53 16.12
C THR A 46 -4.33 6.30 16.31
N GLU A 47 -5.37 6.40 17.14
CA GLU A 47 -6.38 5.34 17.31
C GLU A 47 -7.11 5.05 15.97
N ASP A 48 -7.53 3.81 15.77
CA ASP A 48 -8.18 3.36 14.53
C ASP A 48 -9.36 4.26 14.12
N SER A 49 -10.17 4.70 15.07
CA SER A 49 -11.30 5.62 14.85
C SER A 49 -10.92 7.02 14.36
N LYS A 50 -9.66 7.40 14.53
CA LYS A 50 -9.08 8.70 14.12
C LYS A 50 -8.23 8.60 12.86
N ILE A 51 -8.06 7.41 12.32
CA ILE A 51 -7.43 7.24 11.00
C ILE A 51 -8.33 7.89 9.95
N LYS A 52 -7.75 8.78 9.18
CA LYS A 52 -8.45 9.53 8.12
C LYS A 52 -8.25 8.93 6.73
N LYS A 53 -7.16 8.19 6.56
CA LYS A 53 -6.80 7.60 5.27
C LYS A 53 -6.12 6.25 5.44
N VAL A 54 -6.55 5.28 4.64
CA VAL A 54 -5.86 3.99 4.46
C VAL A 54 -5.32 3.94 3.05
N VAL A 55 -4.00 3.86 2.92
CA VAL A 55 -3.33 3.69 1.63
C VAL A 55 -3.00 2.22 1.44
N ILE A 56 -3.65 1.60 0.46
CA ILE A 56 -3.40 0.21 0.07
C ILE A 56 -2.40 0.23 -1.08
N CYS A 57 -1.32 -0.54 -0.98
CA CYS A 57 -0.31 -0.64 -2.02
C CYS A 57 0.24 -2.06 -2.14
N SER A 58 1.03 -2.33 -3.18
CA SER A 58 1.76 -3.58 -3.37
C SER A 58 3.19 -3.30 -3.79
N GLY A 59 4.14 -4.10 -3.28
CA GLY A 59 5.54 -4.02 -3.68
C GLY A 59 6.33 -2.85 -3.07
N LYS A 60 7.35 -2.40 -3.78
CA LYS A 60 8.39 -1.51 -3.23
C LYS A 60 7.92 -0.11 -2.86
N ILE A 61 6.83 0.39 -3.44
CA ILE A 61 6.28 1.72 -3.13
C ILE A 61 5.94 1.88 -1.64
N TYR A 62 5.66 0.77 -0.95
CA TYR A 62 5.42 0.78 0.49
C TYR A 62 6.54 1.49 1.25
N TYR A 63 7.80 1.21 0.93
CA TYR A 63 8.93 1.77 1.68
C TYR A 63 9.07 3.28 1.47
N GLU A 64 8.74 3.77 0.28
CA GLU A 64 8.75 5.21 -0.02
C GLU A 64 7.60 5.92 0.70
N LEU A 65 6.40 5.33 0.68
CA LEU A 65 5.25 5.82 1.45
C LEU A 65 5.55 5.83 2.95
N PHE A 66 6.12 4.75 3.48
CA PHE A 66 6.46 4.62 4.89
C PHE A 66 7.46 5.70 5.32
N MET A 67 8.54 5.89 4.58
CA MET A 67 9.55 6.91 4.88
C MET A 67 8.95 8.32 4.84
N GLU A 68 8.20 8.65 3.80
CA GLU A 68 7.66 10.00 3.63
C GLU A 68 6.53 10.29 4.63
N ARG A 69 5.64 9.31 4.92
CA ARG A 69 4.63 9.42 5.98
C ARG A 69 5.26 9.72 7.34
N ASN A 70 6.30 8.97 7.72
CA ASN A 70 6.98 9.15 9.00
C ASN A 70 7.71 10.49 9.06
N LYS A 71 8.39 10.89 7.99
CA LYS A 71 9.05 12.20 7.87
C LYS A 71 8.07 13.37 8.04
N ARG A 72 6.85 13.26 7.48
CA ARG A 72 5.77 14.26 7.62
C ARG A 72 4.99 14.11 8.93
N ASN A 73 5.27 13.09 9.74
CA ASN A 73 4.57 12.79 10.99
C ASN A 73 3.04 12.63 10.82
N LEU A 74 2.59 12.00 9.72
CA LEU A 74 1.18 11.79 9.40
C LEU A 74 0.63 10.58 10.16
N LYS A 75 0.25 10.78 11.41
CA LYS A 75 -0.22 9.72 12.32
C LYS A 75 -1.61 9.18 11.98
N GLU A 76 -2.38 9.90 11.19
CA GLU A 76 -3.72 9.57 10.73
C GLU A 76 -3.76 8.83 9.38
N VAL A 77 -2.59 8.48 8.81
CA VAL A 77 -2.47 7.73 7.57
C VAL A 77 -1.95 6.32 7.86
N TYR A 78 -2.78 5.32 7.57
CA TYR A 78 -2.45 3.90 7.71
C TYR A 78 -1.99 3.31 6.37
N LEU A 79 -0.94 2.51 6.37
CA LEU A 79 -0.41 1.85 5.18
C LEU A 79 -0.72 0.34 5.23
N LEU A 80 -1.40 -0.17 4.23
CA LEU A 80 -1.76 -1.58 4.12
C LEU A 80 -1.14 -2.19 2.87
N ARG A 81 -0.34 -3.27 3.03
CA ARG A 81 0.27 -3.95 1.90
C ARG A 81 -0.57 -5.13 1.46
N LEU A 82 -0.96 -5.15 0.19
CA LEU A 82 -1.57 -6.31 -0.45
C LEU A 82 -0.46 -7.14 -1.12
N GLU A 83 -0.12 -8.28 -0.51
CA GLU A 83 0.98 -9.15 -0.98
C GLU A 83 0.49 -10.24 -1.93
N GLN A 84 -0.80 -10.57 -1.90
CA GLN A 84 -1.42 -11.52 -2.80
C GLN A 84 -2.56 -10.86 -3.59
N LEU A 85 -2.34 -10.67 -4.90
CA LEU A 85 -3.39 -10.14 -5.77
C LEU A 85 -4.43 -11.22 -6.14
N TYR A 86 -3.99 -12.45 -6.40
CA TYR A 86 -4.88 -13.53 -6.78
C TYR A 86 -4.51 -14.88 -6.11
N PRO A 87 -5.46 -15.61 -5.56
CA PRO A 87 -6.84 -15.20 -5.27
C PRO A 87 -6.87 -14.01 -4.31
N PHE A 88 -7.77 -13.05 -4.55
CA PHE A 88 -7.83 -11.85 -3.71
C PHE A 88 -8.24 -12.19 -2.27
N PRO A 89 -7.53 -11.71 -1.24
CA PRO A 89 -7.77 -12.07 0.16
C PRO A 89 -8.92 -11.25 0.77
N SER A 90 -10.14 -11.38 0.20
CA SER A 90 -11.31 -10.56 0.55
C SER A 90 -11.63 -10.59 2.04
N GLN A 91 -11.60 -11.76 2.69
CA GLN A 91 -11.91 -11.88 4.13
C GLN A 91 -10.91 -11.12 5.01
N SER A 92 -9.62 -11.19 4.67
CA SER A 92 -8.59 -10.45 5.38
C SER A 92 -8.73 -8.95 5.15
N MET A 93 -9.07 -8.53 3.92
CA MET A 93 -9.28 -7.14 3.57
C MET A 93 -10.52 -6.56 4.28
N ILE A 94 -11.63 -7.30 4.31
CA ILE A 94 -12.84 -6.94 5.08
C ILE A 94 -12.47 -6.69 6.54
N LYS A 95 -11.78 -7.65 7.16
CA LYS A 95 -11.38 -7.55 8.57
C LYS A 95 -10.54 -6.31 8.86
N GLU A 96 -9.58 -5.99 7.99
CA GLU A 96 -8.71 -4.82 8.22
C GLU A 96 -9.44 -3.50 7.95
N LEU A 97 -10.20 -3.40 6.86
CA LEU A 97 -10.90 -2.16 6.51
C LEU A 97 -12.05 -1.83 7.47
N SER A 98 -12.69 -2.83 8.07
CA SER A 98 -13.72 -2.62 9.10
C SER A 98 -13.21 -1.91 10.36
N ARG A 99 -11.90 -1.80 10.55
CA ARG A 99 -11.30 -1.02 11.66
C ARG A 99 -11.41 0.49 11.45
N PHE A 100 -11.49 0.92 10.20
CA PHE A 100 -11.29 2.32 9.78
C PHE A 100 -12.53 2.91 9.11
N GLU A 101 -13.70 2.79 9.74
CA GLU A 101 -15.03 3.07 9.17
C GLU A 101 -15.17 4.43 8.45
N ASN A 102 -14.42 5.45 8.92
CA ASN A 102 -14.51 6.82 8.40
C ASN A 102 -13.30 7.25 7.55
N ALA A 103 -12.36 6.34 7.32
CA ALA A 103 -11.15 6.68 6.56
C ALA A 103 -11.41 6.69 5.05
N LYS A 104 -10.76 7.57 4.31
CA LYS A 104 -10.67 7.45 2.85
C LYS A 104 -9.82 6.25 2.48
N ILE A 105 -10.28 5.44 1.56
CA ILE A 105 -9.51 4.30 1.05
C ILE A 105 -8.86 4.68 -0.27
N THR A 106 -7.55 4.52 -0.37
CA THR A 106 -6.77 4.88 -1.56
C THR A 106 -5.90 3.70 -1.99
N TRP A 107 -5.99 3.31 -3.26
CA TRP A 107 -5.02 2.42 -3.89
C TRP A 107 -3.86 3.23 -4.44
N CYS A 108 -2.63 2.85 -4.09
CA CYS A 108 -1.40 3.47 -4.58
C CYS A 108 -0.55 2.48 -5.37
N GLN A 109 -0.17 2.84 -6.59
CA GLN A 109 0.75 2.06 -7.43
C GLN A 109 1.71 2.96 -8.22
N GLU A 110 2.86 2.39 -8.61
CA GLU A 110 3.85 3.11 -9.43
C GLU A 110 3.56 3.05 -10.93
N GLU A 111 2.88 2.00 -11.36
CA GLU A 111 2.48 1.81 -12.74
C GLU A 111 1.45 2.88 -13.19
N PRO A 112 1.40 3.20 -14.48
CA PRO A 112 0.33 4.03 -15.04
C PRO A 112 -1.06 3.49 -14.73
N ARG A 113 -2.06 4.37 -14.65
CA ARG A 113 -3.44 4.00 -14.30
C ARG A 113 -4.02 2.86 -15.14
N ASN A 114 -3.66 2.79 -16.43
CA ASN A 114 -4.10 1.75 -17.36
C ASN A 114 -3.27 0.47 -17.27
N GLN A 115 -2.37 0.35 -16.30
CA GLN A 115 -1.47 -0.77 -16.09
C GLN A 115 -1.43 -1.14 -14.60
N GLY A 116 -0.67 -2.18 -14.24
CA GLY A 116 -0.56 -2.63 -12.85
C GLY A 116 -1.87 -3.23 -12.32
N GLY A 117 -2.07 -3.13 -11.01
CA GLY A 117 -3.16 -3.81 -10.31
C GLY A 117 -4.49 -3.07 -10.27
N TRP A 118 -4.54 -1.77 -10.62
CA TRP A 118 -5.70 -0.91 -10.36
C TRP A 118 -7.02 -1.47 -10.87
N PHE A 119 -7.13 -1.77 -12.17
CA PHE A 119 -8.38 -2.25 -12.75
C PHE A 119 -8.83 -3.63 -12.25
N PHE A 120 -7.90 -4.40 -11.69
CA PHE A 120 -8.22 -5.66 -11.04
C PHE A 120 -8.71 -5.43 -9.61
N VAL A 121 -8.06 -4.53 -8.87
CA VAL A 121 -8.30 -4.30 -7.44
C VAL A 121 -9.51 -3.40 -7.20
N GLU A 122 -9.72 -2.37 -8.03
CA GLU A 122 -10.80 -1.38 -7.88
C GLU A 122 -12.19 -2.02 -7.69
N PRO A 123 -12.68 -2.90 -8.59
CA PRO A 123 -14.03 -3.46 -8.45
C PRO A 123 -14.15 -4.38 -7.23
N ILE A 124 -13.07 -5.04 -6.83
CA ILE A 124 -13.08 -5.90 -5.66
C ILE A 124 -13.13 -5.05 -4.38
N LEU A 125 -12.37 -3.97 -4.31
CA LEU A 125 -12.43 -3.03 -3.18
C LEU A 125 -13.80 -2.38 -3.07
N GLU A 126 -14.41 -1.95 -4.18
CA GLU A 126 -15.76 -1.38 -4.20
C GLU A 126 -16.79 -2.38 -3.64
N MET A 127 -16.72 -3.64 -4.05
CA MET A 127 -17.57 -4.71 -3.53
C MET A 127 -17.36 -4.90 -2.00
N ILE A 128 -16.10 -4.91 -1.54
CA ILE A 128 -15.78 -5.05 -0.12
C ILE A 128 -16.29 -3.86 0.69
N LEU A 129 -16.05 -2.64 0.23
CA LEU A 129 -16.50 -1.43 0.91
C LEU A 129 -18.03 -1.36 0.98
N GLY A 130 -18.72 -1.78 -0.08
CA GLY A 130 -20.18 -1.92 -0.08
C GLY A 130 -20.66 -2.97 0.92
N HIS A 131 -19.96 -4.12 1.01
CA HIS A 131 -20.30 -5.20 1.94
C HIS A 131 -20.21 -4.78 3.42
N ILE A 132 -19.21 -3.98 3.78
CA ILE A 132 -19.04 -3.48 5.16
C ILE A 132 -19.72 -2.12 5.38
N SER A 133 -20.48 -1.62 4.41
CA SER A 133 -21.13 -0.30 4.45
C SER A 133 -20.15 0.84 4.81
N HIS A 134 -18.93 0.78 4.27
CA HIS A 134 -17.87 1.74 4.56
C HIS A 134 -18.20 3.13 4.01
N SER A 135 -17.91 4.18 4.77
CA SER A 135 -18.21 5.58 4.41
C SER A 135 -17.57 6.04 3.09
N SER A 136 -16.42 5.49 2.75
CA SER A 136 -15.72 5.79 1.48
C SER A 136 -16.49 5.31 0.23
N GLY A 137 -17.25 4.21 0.32
CA GLY A 137 -17.99 3.60 -0.79
C GLY A 137 -17.13 3.11 -1.96
N ARG A 138 -16.11 3.88 -2.35
CA ARG A 138 -15.13 3.57 -3.41
C ARG A 138 -13.72 3.88 -2.95
N ALA A 139 -12.75 3.20 -3.56
CA ALA A 139 -11.34 3.53 -3.38
C ALA A 139 -10.91 4.63 -4.35
N ASP A 140 -10.12 5.58 -3.87
CA ASP A 140 -9.41 6.56 -4.69
C ASP A 140 -8.17 5.94 -5.32
N TYR A 141 -7.70 6.55 -6.40
CA TYR A 141 -6.47 6.15 -7.08
C TYR A 141 -5.36 7.18 -6.86
N ALA A 142 -4.20 6.74 -6.40
CA ALA A 142 -2.96 7.51 -6.37
C ALA A 142 -1.90 6.82 -7.24
N GLY A 143 -1.40 7.48 -8.26
CA GLY A 143 -0.44 6.91 -9.18
C GLY A 143 -0.24 7.74 -10.44
N ARG A 144 0.55 7.21 -11.38
CA ARG A 144 0.81 7.87 -12.64
C ARG A 144 -0.42 7.90 -13.54
N GLN A 145 -0.50 8.92 -14.37
CA GLN A 145 -1.50 9.02 -15.43
C GLN A 145 -1.36 7.86 -16.42
N SER A 146 -2.44 7.57 -17.15
CA SER A 146 -2.43 6.57 -18.22
C SER A 146 -1.35 6.86 -19.25
N ALA A 147 -0.59 5.85 -19.64
CA ALA A 147 0.50 5.96 -20.58
C ALA A 147 0.60 4.70 -21.45
N ALA A 148 1.15 4.85 -22.66
CA ALA A 148 1.44 3.73 -23.54
C ALA A 148 2.67 2.94 -23.09
N SER A 149 3.63 3.59 -22.42
CA SER A 149 4.83 2.94 -21.90
C SER A 149 4.71 2.64 -20.40
N PRO A 150 5.29 1.53 -19.91
CA PRO A 150 5.17 1.15 -18.49
C PRO A 150 6.01 2.04 -17.55
N ALA A 151 6.99 2.77 -18.07
CA ALA A 151 7.87 3.63 -17.29
C ALA A 151 8.31 4.84 -18.10
N THR A 152 8.74 5.89 -17.39
CA THR A 152 9.31 7.08 -18.02
C THR A 152 10.75 6.82 -18.49
N GLY A 153 11.09 7.29 -19.69
CA GLY A 153 12.45 7.16 -20.23
C GLY A 153 13.47 8.13 -19.61
N LEU A 154 13.01 9.19 -18.93
CA LEU A 154 13.84 10.23 -18.34
C LEU A 154 13.82 10.18 -16.81
N ALA A 155 15.01 10.09 -16.20
CA ALA A 155 15.15 10.03 -14.74
C ALA A 155 14.52 11.24 -14.02
N LYS A 156 14.65 12.46 -14.55
CA LYS A 156 14.02 13.67 -13.98
C LYS A 156 12.49 13.54 -13.92
N GLN A 157 11.89 13.08 -15.01
CA GLN A 157 10.43 12.89 -15.08
C GLN A 157 9.98 11.77 -14.13
N HIS A 158 10.78 10.71 -14.01
CA HIS A 158 10.50 9.63 -13.06
C HIS A 158 10.45 10.16 -11.62
N ILE A 159 11.47 10.93 -11.20
CA ILE A 159 11.55 11.49 -9.84
C ILE A 159 10.37 12.43 -9.58
N GLU A 160 10.03 13.30 -10.53
CA GLU A 160 8.90 14.22 -10.40
C GLU A 160 7.56 13.47 -10.25
N GLN A 161 7.32 12.49 -11.11
CA GLN A 161 6.08 11.69 -11.04
C GLN A 161 6.00 10.84 -9.77
N GLN A 162 7.14 10.31 -9.31
CA GLN A 162 7.21 9.54 -8.07
C GLN A 162 6.87 10.41 -6.86
N GLY A 163 7.41 11.63 -6.80
CA GLY A 163 7.04 12.58 -5.75
C GLY A 163 5.55 12.91 -5.76
N LYS A 164 4.99 13.24 -6.93
CA LYS A 164 3.56 13.56 -7.08
C LYS A 164 2.64 12.43 -6.63
N LEU A 165 2.93 11.19 -6.99
CA LEU A 165 2.07 10.06 -6.58
C LEU A 165 2.13 9.79 -5.07
N ILE A 166 3.32 9.98 -4.44
CA ILE A 166 3.47 9.87 -2.99
C ILE A 166 2.69 10.99 -2.30
N ASP A 167 2.78 12.23 -2.79
CA ASP A 167 2.01 13.36 -2.27
C ASP A 167 0.51 13.07 -2.35
N GLN A 168 0.01 12.64 -3.51
CA GLN A 168 -1.39 12.27 -3.72
C GLN A 168 -1.86 11.15 -2.79
N ALA A 169 -1.00 10.14 -2.58
CA ALA A 169 -1.32 9.02 -1.71
C ALA A 169 -1.41 9.44 -0.23
N LEU A 170 -0.56 10.36 0.22
CA LEU A 170 -0.45 10.77 1.63
C LEU A 170 -1.26 12.04 1.99
N GLU A 171 -1.83 12.73 1.01
CA GLU A 171 -2.70 13.89 1.24
C GLU A 171 -3.98 13.46 1.98
N VAL A 172 -4.29 14.13 3.08
CA VAL A 172 -5.40 13.80 4.02
C VAL A 172 -6.54 14.81 3.88
#